data_3df51891e1d1fef2ac1c59908b1f7d37
#
_entry.id   3df51891e1d1fef2ac1c59908b1f7d37
#
_cell.length_a   1.000
_cell.length_b   1.000
_cell.length_c   1.000
_cell.angle_alpha   90.00
_cell.angle_beta   90.00
_cell.angle_gamma   90.00
#
_symmetry.space_group_name_H-M   'P 1'
#
loop_
_entity.id
_entity.type
_entity.pdbx_description
1 polymer ?
#
loop_
_entity_poly.entity_id
_entity_poly.type
_entity_poly.pdbx_seq_one_letter_code
_entity_poly.pdbx_strand_id
1 'polypeptide(L)'
;ALISAAIITAVISDRIPLENSLPLVAAEFGNMMANIGILLVMAAIIGKCLMDSGAADRIVRAFTRLFGAGREHYSLLASGFVLSIPVFFDTVFYLLAPLARAVFARRKTQYVLIICATAAGGALTHALVPPTPGPLIVTEQLAQYNPSITIGMSVLVGILVAAVPAIVGGVFYANWIDRRLVVTPKDALGVSQKELEATALKPDHELPGLTASLIPFMLPVILLAGTSIALPYIPKEWKAAPAQPAVQSPAAADSATPDAAPEPVDYKKVVTMKAMKLFGDKNLSFFLGALIAIWLLIHQKKLNYQQTMELLEPAIASGAMIAFITCAG
;
A
#
# COMPACT_ATOMS: atom_id res chain seq x y z
N ALA A 1 -15.34 -12.23 16.85
CA ALA A 1 -14.74 -11.40 17.91
C ALA A 1 -14.94 -9.91 17.63
N LEU A 2 -14.44 -9.34 16.50
CA LEU A 2 -14.55 -7.89 16.22
C LEU A 2 -15.99 -7.41 16.09
N ILE A 3 -16.80 -8.07 15.27
CA ILE A 3 -18.23 -7.74 15.11
C ILE A 3 -18.98 -7.86 16.45
N SER A 4 -18.67 -8.87 17.24
CA SER A 4 -19.27 -9.01 18.58
C SER A 4 -18.85 -7.87 19.51
N ALA A 5 -17.58 -7.45 19.46
CA ALA A 5 -17.10 -6.30 20.22
C ALA A 5 -17.80 -5.01 19.80
N ALA A 6 -17.97 -4.76 18.49
CA ALA A 6 -18.69 -3.61 17.97
C ALA A 6 -20.15 -3.54 18.45
N ILE A 7 -20.86 -4.68 18.41
CA ILE A 7 -22.24 -4.78 18.93
C ILE A 7 -22.27 -4.50 20.45
N ILE A 8 -21.37 -5.11 21.21
CA ILE A 8 -21.29 -4.91 22.67
C ILE A 8 -21.01 -3.43 22.97
N THR A 9 -20.07 -2.81 22.27
CA THR A 9 -19.74 -1.38 22.45
C THR A 9 -20.93 -0.49 22.11
N ALA A 10 -21.64 -0.77 21.01
CA ALA A 10 -22.84 -0.04 20.61
C ALA A 10 -23.95 -0.10 21.67
N VAL A 11 -24.16 -1.28 22.26
CA VAL A 11 -25.16 -1.50 23.31
C VAL A 11 -24.76 -0.84 24.62
N ILE A 12 -23.48 -0.98 25.05
CA ILE A 12 -23.01 -0.40 26.33
C ILE A 12 -22.97 1.12 26.29
N SER A 13 -22.80 1.72 25.12
CA SER A 13 -22.73 3.18 24.96
C SER A 13 -24.06 3.90 25.28
N ASP A 14 -25.15 3.17 25.48
CA ASP A 14 -26.55 3.65 25.72
C ASP A 14 -27.05 4.66 24.66
N ARG A 15 -26.31 4.83 23.57
CA ARG A 15 -26.65 5.78 22.49
C ARG A 15 -27.39 5.13 21.34
N ILE A 16 -27.31 3.79 21.23
CA ILE A 16 -27.87 3.03 20.11
C ILE A 16 -28.76 1.93 20.68
N PRO A 17 -30.05 1.92 20.39
CA PRO A 17 -30.96 0.82 20.77
C PRO A 17 -30.45 -0.52 20.22
N LEU A 18 -30.61 -1.59 20.99
CA LEU A 18 -30.15 -2.95 20.64
C LEU A 18 -30.65 -3.39 19.26
N GLU A 19 -31.91 -3.06 18.94
CA GLU A 19 -32.57 -3.38 17.67
C GLU A 19 -31.88 -2.74 16.46
N ASN A 20 -31.22 -1.59 16.65
CA ASN A 20 -30.50 -0.85 15.60
C ASN A 20 -29.00 -1.16 15.55
N SER A 21 -28.45 -1.82 16.57
CA SER A 21 -27.01 -2.09 16.69
C SER A 21 -26.50 -3.00 15.57
N LEU A 22 -27.20 -4.10 15.30
CA LEU A 22 -26.79 -5.04 14.25
C LEU A 22 -26.95 -4.48 12.83
N PRO A 23 -28.08 -3.83 12.46
CA PRO A 23 -28.20 -3.15 11.17
C PRO A 23 -27.12 -2.07 10.97
N LEU A 24 -26.81 -1.29 12.02
CA LEU A 24 -25.79 -0.24 11.93
C LEU A 24 -24.41 -0.85 11.69
N VAL A 25 -23.99 -1.84 12.47
CA VAL A 25 -22.70 -2.54 12.28
C VAL A 25 -22.60 -3.15 10.90
N ALA A 26 -23.68 -3.75 10.38
CA ALA A 26 -23.71 -4.32 9.04
C ALA A 26 -23.58 -3.24 7.95
N ALA A 27 -24.24 -2.10 8.11
CA ALA A 27 -24.18 -0.98 7.19
C ALA A 27 -22.77 -0.36 7.16
N GLU A 28 -22.16 -0.12 8.32
CA GLU A 28 -20.82 0.45 8.42
C GLU A 28 -19.74 -0.51 7.89
N PHE A 29 -19.88 -1.81 8.17
CA PHE A 29 -19.04 -2.84 7.55
C PHE A 29 -19.14 -2.80 6.02
N GLY A 30 -20.35 -2.72 5.47
CA GLY A 30 -20.56 -2.61 4.02
C GLY A 30 -19.97 -1.35 3.42
N ASN A 31 -20.16 -0.19 4.07
CA ASN A 31 -19.58 1.08 3.68
C ASN A 31 -18.06 1.04 3.66
N MET A 32 -17.45 0.51 4.72
CA MET A 32 -16.01 0.39 4.81
C MET A 32 -15.47 -0.57 3.74
N MET A 33 -16.13 -1.72 3.52
CA MET A 33 -15.74 -2.68 2.47
C MET A 33 -15.82 -2.05 1.08
N ALA A 34 -16.84 -1.27 0.79
CA ALA A 34 -16.98 -0.55 -0.48
C ALA A 34 -15.85 0.49 -0.68
N ASN A 35 -15.43 1.15 0.40
CA ASN A 35 -14.41 2.20 0.33
C ASN A 35 -12.99 1.66 0.19
N ILE A 36 -12.62 0.59 0.91
CA ILE A 36 -11.22 0.13 0.99
C ILE A 36 -10.99 -1.32 0.57
N GLY A 37 -12.04 -2.15 0.48
CA GLY A 37 -11.89 -3.59 0.25
C GLY A 37 -11.18 -3.91 -1.06
N ILE A 38 -11.60 -3.30 -2.17
CA ILE A 38 -10.98 -3.50 -3.50
C ILE A 38 -9.51 -3.09 -3.46
N LEU A 39 -9.19 -1.96 -2.85
CA LEU A 39 -7.83 -1.43 -2.77
C LEU A 39 -6.90 -2.38 -2.01
N LEU A 40 -7.36 -2.97 -0.90
CA LEU A 40 -6.57 -3.93 -0.11
C LEU A 40 -6.29 -5.21 -0.90
N VAL A 41 -7.26 -5.73 -1.65
CA VAL A 41 -7.06 -6.90 -2.52
C VAL A 41 -6.06 -6.58 -3.63
N MET A 42 -6.17 -5.42 -4.31
CA MET A 42 -5.22 -5.02 -5.34
C MET A 42 -3.81 -4.85 -4.79
N ALA A 43 -3.66 -4.26 -3.59
CA ALA A 43 -2.36 -4.15 -2.92
C ALA A 43 -1.74 -5.52 -2.61
N ALA A 44 -2.55 -6.49 -2.15
CA ALA A 44 -2.08 -7.86 -1.92
C ALA A 44 -1.61 -8.54 -3.22
N ILE A 45 -2.33 -8.36 -4.33
CA ILE A 45 -1.94 -8.85 -5.64
C ILE A 45 -0.61 -8.23 -6.09
N ILE A 46 -0.46 -6.90 -6.00
CA ILE A 46 0.79 -6.21 -6.33
C ILE A 46 1.93 -6.80 -5.50
N GLY A 47 1.74 -6.92 -4.18
CA GLY A 47 2.74 -7.48 -3.27
C GLY A 47 3.19 -8.88 -3.68
N LYS A 48 2.26 -9.77 -3.92
CA LYS A 48 2.53 -11.15 -4.36
C LYS A 48 3.27 -11.20 -5.70
N CYS A 49 2.83 -10.43 -6.68
CA CYS A 49 3.48 -10.34 -7.98
C CYS A 49 4.91 -9.83 -7.89
N LEU A 50 5.18 -8.81 -7.05
CA LEU A 50 6.54 -8.30 -6.82
C LEU A 50 7.46 -9.35 -6.21
N MET A 51 6.95 -10.15 -5.26
CA MET A 51 7.70 -11.22 -4.64
C MET A 51 8.02 -12.33 -5.64
N ASP A 52 7.00 -12.84 -6.33
CA ASP A 52 7.13 -14.01 -7.20
C ASP A 52 7.88 -13.72 -8.50
N SER A 53 7.78 -12.50 -9.03
CA SER A 53 8.55 -12.08 -10.21
C SER A 53 10.04 -11.84 -9.93
N GLY A 54 10.45 -11.74 -8.66
CA GLY A 54 11.80 -11.34 -8.27
C GLY A 54 12.02 -9.81 -8.29
N ALA A 55 10.96 -9.03 -8.51
CA ALA A 55 11.04 -7.57 -8.50
C ALA A 55 11.47 -7.02 -7.13
N ALA A 56 10.97 -7.63 -6.04
CA ALA A 56 11.38 -7.29 -4.69
C ALA A 56 12.88 -7.54 -4.47
N ASP A 57 13.41 -8.69 -4.90
CA ASP A 57 14.86 -9.00 -4.86
C ASP A 57 15.68 -7.97 -5.64
N ARG A 58 15.19 -7.53 -6.79
CA ARG A 58 15.86 -6.50 -7.61
C ARG A 58 15.97 -5.18 -6.88
N ILE A 59 14.90 -4.76 -6.18
CA ILE A 59 14.87 -3.54 -5.38
C ILE A 59 15.88 -3.62 -4.24
N VAL A 60 15.92 -4.73 -3.52
CA VAL A 60 16.89 -4.97 -2.42
C VAL A 60 18.32 -4.88 -2.93
N ARG A 61 18.63 -5.50 -4.06
CA ARG A 61 19.98 -5.42 -4.66
C ARG A 61 20.35 -4.02 -5.12
N ALA A 62 19.38 -3.24 -5.61
CA ALA A 62 19.62 -1.86 -5.96
C ALA A 62 20.03 -1.03 -4.74
N PHE A 63 19.34 -1.18 -3.59
CA PHE A 63 19.74 -0.52 -2.35
C PHE A 63 21.08 -1.04 -1.82
N THR A 64 21.34 -2.35 -1.92
CA THR A 64 22.63 -2.92 -1.52
C THR A 64 23.80 -2.33 -2.33
N ARG A 65 23.60 -2.11 -3.62
CA ARG A 65 24.60 -1.44 -4.48
C ARG A 65 24.73 0.05 -4.15
N LEU A 66 23.62 0.72 -3.84
CA LEU A 66 23.59 2.16 -3.53
C LEU A 66 24.34 2.47 -2.24
N PHE A 67 24.11 1.70 -1.16
CA PHE A 67 24.74 1.94 0.14
C PHE A 67 26.15 1.32 0.24
N GLY A 68 26.42 0.31 -0.57
CA GLY A 68 27.72 -0.36 -0.62
C GLY A 68 28.00 -1.30 0.55
N ALA A 69 29.17 -1.93 0.50
CA ALA A 69 29.64 -2.84 1.53
C ALA A 69 29.89 -2.08 2.85
N GLY A 70 29.53 -2.70 3.95
CA GLY A 70 29.71 -2.10 5.28
C GLY A 70 28.46 -1.34 5.78
N ARG A 71 27.48 -1.07 4.92
CA ARG A 71 26.28 -0.30 5.23
C ARG A 71 25.01 -1.07 4.95
N GLU A 72 25.06 -2.42 5.01
CA GLU A 72 23.94 -3.29 4.64
C GLU A 72 22.70 -3.08 5.52
N HIS A 73 22.85 -2.62 6.76
CA HIS A 73 21.72 -2.27 7.62
C HIS A 73 20.89 -1.10 7.06
N TYR A 74 21.52 -0.10 6.42
CA TYR A 74 20.79 0.95 5.70
C TYR A 74 20.09 0.41 4.45
N SER A 75 20.72 -0.51 3.73
CA SER A 75 20.13 -1.16 2.57
C SER A 75 18.87 -1.94 2.94
N LEU A 76 18.94 -2.71 4.02
CA LEU A 76 17.79 -3.50 4.50
C LEU A 76 16.68 -2.61 5.08
N LEU A 77 17.03 -1.54 5.80
CA LEU A 77 16.07 -0.55 6.27
C LEU A 77 15.33 0.10 5.08
N ALA A 78 16.07 0.59 4.09
CA ALA A 78 15.50 1.24 2.91
C ALA A 78 14.66 0.25 2.06
N SER A 79 15.14 -0.99 1.93
CA SER A 79 14.39 -2.04 1.24
C SER A 79 13.07 -2.36 1.95
N GLY A 80 13.12 -2.55 3.28
CA GLY A 80 11.93 -2.75 4.10
C GLY A 80 10.97 -1.58 3.99
N PHE A 81 11.50 -0.37 4.08
CA PHE A 81 10.72 0.87 3.99
C PHE A 81 9.98 0.99 2.66
N VAL A 82 10.66 0.80 1.54
CA VAL A 82 10.08 0.96 0.20
C VAL A 82 9.15 -0.20 -0.15
N LEU A 83 9.55 -1.44 0.14
CA LEU A 83 8.74 -2.61 -0.17
C LEU A 83 7.45 -2.69 0.67
N SER A 84 7.45 -2.18 1.90
CA SER A 84 6.27 -2.20 2.77
C SER A 84 5.23 -1.12 2.43
N ILE A 85 5.46 -0.28 1.43
CA ILE A 85 4.40 0.60 0.91
C ILE A 85 3.27 -0.24 0.28
N PRO A 86 3.53 -1.09 -0.73
CA PRO A 86 2.49 -1.90 -1.36
C PRO A 86 2.34 -3.31 -0.75
N VAL A 87 3.32 -3.78 0.03
CA VAL A 87 3.39 -5.15 0.53
C VAL A 87 3.22 -5.14 2.05
N PHE A 88 2.44 -6.10 2.56
CA PHE A 88 2.30 -6.24 4.01
C PHE A 88 3.64 -6.55 4.69
N PHE A 89 3.85 -5.95 5.84
CA PHE A 89 5.10 -6.03 6.59
C PHE A 89 5.58 -7.46 6.80
N ASP A 90 4.69 -8.37 7.18
CA ASP A 90 5.04 -9.78 7.43
C ASP A 90 5.72 -10.41 6.22
N THR A 91 5.14 -10.20 5.03
CA THR A 91 5.66 -10.73 3.77
C THR A 91 7.03 -10.13 3.44
N VAL A 92 7.18 -8.81 3.61
CA VAL A 92 8.46 -8.12 3.39
C VAL A 92 9.52 -8.59 4.39
N PHE A 93 9.13 -8.77 5.66
CA PHE A 93 10.06 -9.25 6.68
C PHE A 93 10.51 -10.68 6.40
N TYR A 94 9.61 -11.58 5.99
CA TYR A 94 9.98 -12.94 5.59
C TYR A 94 10.91 -12.98 4.38
N LEU A 95 10.79 -12.03 3.45
CA LEU A 95 11.74 -11.89 2.33
C LEU A 95 13.12 -11.41 2.81
N LEU A 96 13.15 -10.40 3.67
CA LEU A 96 14.39 -9.73 4.06
C LEU A 96 15.14 -10.45 5.18
N ALA A 97 14.46 -11.23 6.03
CA ALA A 97 15.09 -11.93 7.16
C ALA A 97 16.19 -12.91 6.74
N PRO A 98 16.01 -13.76 5.70
CA PRO A 98 17.11 -14.59 5.18
C PRO A 98 18.32 -13.79 4.72
N LEU A 99 18.08 -12.66 4.04
CA LEU A 99 19.14 -11.78 3.57
C LEU A 99 19.87 -11.10 4.74
N ALA A 100 19.13 -10.66 5.76
CA ALA A 100 19.69 -10.12 7.00
C ALA A 100 20.61 -11.16 7.70
N ARG A 101 20.19 -12.43 7.74
CA ARG A 101 20.99 -13.54 8.26
C ARG A 101 22.25 -13.79 7.42
N ALA A 102 22.13 -13.76 6.09
CA ALA A 102 23.27 -13.93 5.18
C ALA A 102 24.30 -12.80 5.34
N VAL A 103 23.85 -11.56 5.56
CA VAL A 103 24.71 -10.42 5.89
C VAL A 103 25.43 -10.65 7.21
N PHE A 104 24.70 -11.09 8.25
CA PHE A 104 25.31 -11.41 9.53
C PHE A 104 26.33 -12.55 9.44
N ALA A 105 26.02 -13.63 8.70
CA ALA A 105 26.92 -14.77 8.52
C ALA A 105 28.28 -14.37 7.92
N ARG A 106 28.27 -13.37 7.03
CA ARG A 106 29.49 -12.80 6.43
C ARG A 106 30.24 -11.88 7.39
N ARG A 107 29.53 -11.04 8.16
CA ARG A 107 30.13 -10.03 9.05
C ARG A 107 30.48 -10.57 10.43
N LYS A 108 29.69 -11.53 10.92
CA LYS A 108 29.75 -12.10 12.28
C LYS A 108 29.59 -11.08 13.42
N THR A 109 29.07 -9.88 13.07
CA THR A 109 28.85 -8.77 14.00
C THR A 109 27.55 -8.03 13.66
N GLN A 110 27.00 -7.32 14.63
CA GLN A 110 25.88 -6.39 14.46
C GLN A 110 24.55 -7.07 14.05
N TYR A 111 24.27 -8.27 14.59
CA TYR A 111 23.03 -8.99 14.26
C TYR A 111 21.78 -8.23 14.66
N VAL A 112 21.76 -7.65 15.87
CA VAL A 112 20.61 -6.90 16.38
C VAL A 112 20.38 -5.64 15.54
N LEU A 113 21.43 -4.91 15.19
CA LEU A 113 21.33 -3.75 14.29
C LEU A 113 20.73 -4.12 12.95
N ILE A 114 21.19 -5.20 12.31
CA ILE A 114 20.72 -5.64 11.00
C ILE A 114 19.24 -6.01 11.04
N ILE A 115 18.81 -6.81 12.02
CA ILE A 115 17.42 -7.26 12.17
C ILE A 115 16.50 -6.09 12.54
N CYS A 116 16.91 -5.24 13.48
CA CYS A 116 16.10 -4.08 13.87
C CYS A 116 15.96 -3.06 12.74
N ALA A 117 17.00 -2.83 11.95
CA ALA A 117 16.92 -1.97 10.78
C ALA A 117 15.93 -2.51 9.75
N THR A 118 15.99 -3.82 9.49
CA THR A 118 15.05 -4.50 8.59
C THR A 118 13.61 -4.36 9.07
N ALA A 119 13.37 -4.64 10.36
CA ALA A 119 12.04 -4.58 10.95
C ALA A 119 11.51 -3.14 11.02
N ALA A 120 12.33 -2.18 11.44
CA ALA A 120 11.91 -0.78 11.57
C ALA A 120 11.51 -0.17 10.23
N GLY A 121 12.29 -0.41 9.16
CA GLY A 121 11.94 0.06 7.83
C GLY A 121 10.56 -0.41 7.40
N GLY A 122 10.30 -1.71 7.49
CA GLY A 122 9.02 -2.29 7.07
C GLY A 122 7.85 -1.94 7.99
N ALA A 123 8.02 -2.12 9.30
CA ALA A 123 6.94 -1.93 10.27
C ALA A 123 6.43 -0.49 10.32
N LEU A 124 7.32 0.50 10.28
CA LEU A 124 6.93 1.90 10.36
C LEU A 124 6.25 2.40 9.09
N THR A 125 6.72 1.95 7.92
CA THR A 125 6.02 2.24 6.67
C THR A 125 4.64 1.59 6.67
N HIS A 126 4.55 0.32 7.06
CA HIS A 126 3.27 -0.38 7.14
C HIS A 126 2.29 0.27 8.11
N ALA A 127 2.78 0.81 9.23
CA ALA A 127 1.94 1.45 10.23
C ALA A 127 1.48 2.87 9.88
N LEU A 128 2.21 3.59 9.03
CA LEU A 128 2.02 5.03 8.82
C LEU A 128 1.70 5.44 7.37
N VAL A 129 1.92 4.55 6.39
CA VAL A 129 1.77 4.90 4.98
C VAL A 129 0.63 4.11 4.32
N PRO A 130 -0.42 4.78 3.78
CA PRO A 130 -1.39 4.08 2.94
C PRO A 130 -0.69 3.41 1.72
N PRO A 131 -1.21 2.31 1.19
CA PRO A 131 -2.56 1.76 1.33
C PRO A 131 -2.74 0.72 2.44
N THR A 132 -1.84 0.65 3.40
CA THR A 132 -2.01 -0.27 4.53
C THR A 132 -3.28 0.08 5.32
N PRO A 133 -3.96 -0.93 5.94
CA PRO A 133 -5.32 -0.77 6.45
C PRO A 133 -5.47 0.37 7.47
N GLY A 134 -4.57 0.44 8.45
CA GLY A 134 -4.64 1.44 9.52
C GLY A 134 -4.60 2.89 9.00
N PRO A 135 -3.52 3.32 8.33
CA PRO A 135 -3.43 4.66 7.75
C PRO A 135 -4.53 4.96 6.74
N LEU A 136 -4.98 3.95 6.00
CA LEU A 136 -6.05 4.13 5.01
C LEU A 136 -7.38 4.50 5.70
N ILE A 137 -7.77 3.79 6.76
CA ILE A 137 -8.99 4.09 7.53
C ILE A 137 -8.89 5.49 8.14
N VAL A 138 -7.77 5.81 8.77
CA VAL A 138 -7.55 7.15 9.36
C VAL A 138 -7.71 8.24 8.28
N THR A 139 -7.14 8.03 7.11
CA THR A 139 -7.28 8.99 5.99
C THR A 139 -8.72 9.14 5.55
N GLU A 140 -9.46 8.05 5.37
CA GLU A 140 -10.87 8.06 4.96
C GLU A 140 -11.75 8.76 6.00
N GLN A 141 -11.53 8.51 7.28
CA GLN A 141 -12.26 9.18 8.36
C GLN A 141 -11.95 10.68 8.42
N LEU A 142 -10.69 11.08 8.33
CA LEU A 142 -10.30 12.49 8.34
C LEU A 142 -10.81 13.23 7.11
N ALA A 143 -10.89 12.58 5.95
CA ALA A 143 -11.43 13.16 4.72
C ALA A 143 -12.92 13.52 4.83
N GLN A 144 -13.69 12.88 5.71
CA GLN A 144 -15.09 13.24 5.99
C GLN A 144 -15.20 14.61 6.66
N TYR A 145 -14.23 14.98 7.50
CA TYR A 145 -14.20 16.27 8.19
C TYR A 145 -13.50 17.35 7.35
N ASN A 146 -12.50 16.97 6.57
CA ASN A 146 -11.77 17.88 5.71
C ASN A 146 -11.46 17.24 4.35
N PRO A 147 -12.22 17.61 3.30
CA PRO A 147 -12.04 17.07 1.95
C PRO A 147 -10.68 17.36 1.30
N SER A 148 -9.87 18.24 1.89
CA SER A 148 -8.50 18.48 1.43
C SER A 148 -7.54 17.34 1.81
N ILE A 149 -7.93 16.49 2.75
CA ILE A 149 -7.17 15.31 3.12
C ILE A 149 -7.44 14.20 2.11
N THR A 150 -6.45 13.89 1.32
CA THR A 150 -6.52 12.86 0.28
C THR A 150 -5.56 11.71 0.59
N ILE A 151 -5.80 10.54 0.03
CA ILE A 151 -4.90 9.40 0.19
C ILE A 151 -3.49 9.75 -0.30
N GLY A 152 -3.37 10.47 -1.43
CA GLY A 152 -2.06 10.90 -1.93
C GLY A 152 -1.31 11.82 -0.97
N MET A 153 -2.00 12.76 -0.32
CA MET A 153 -1.40 13.62 0.71
C MET A 153 -0.98 12.79 1.92
N SER A 154 -1.81 11.85 2.36
CA SER A 154 -1.51 10.96 3.48
C SER A 154 -0.32 10.04 3.20
N VAL A 155 -0.16 9.57 1.95
CA VAL A 155 1.04 8.82 1.54
C VAL A 155 2.30 9.67 1.66
N LEU A 156 2.30 10.91 1.15
CA LEU A 156 3.46 11.79 1.22
C LEU A 156 3.84 12.14 2.66
N VAL A 157 2.86 12.55 3.46
CA VAL A 157 3.07 12.86 4.88
C VAL A 157 3.50 11.61 5.64
N GLY A 158 2.86 10.47 5.39
CA GLY A 158 3.18 9.19 6.00
C GLY A 158 4.62 8.76 5.74
N ILE A 159 5.11 8.89 4.50
CA ILE A 159 6.51 8.61 4.15
C ILE A 159 7.47 9.49 4.94
N LEU A 160 7.22 10.81 5.01
CA LEU A 160 8.07 11.74 5.74
C LEU A 160 8.06 11.47 7.24
N VAL A 161 6.88 11.22 7.80
CA VAL A 161 6.72 10.93 9.24
C VAL A 161 7.31 9.57 9.59
N ALA A 162 7.13 8.54 8.76
CA ALA A 162 7.68 7.21 9.00
C ALA A 162 9.21 7.16 8.90
N ALA A 163 9.83 7.98 8.03
CA ALA A 163 11.26 7.99 7.82
C ALA A 163 12.06 8.34 9.10
N VAL A 164 11.56 9.29 9.88
CA VAL A 164 12.25 9.75 11.10
C VAL A 164 12.36 8.63 12.15
N PRO A 165 11.26 8.02 12.63
CA PRO A 165 11.35 6.93 13.60
C PRO A 165 11.99 5.65 13.01
N ALA A 166 11.91 5.42 11.69
CA ALA A 166 12.61 4.32 11.04
C ALA A 166 14.14 4.47 11.17
N ILE A 167 14.66 5.66 10.95
CA ILE A 167 16.09 5.95 11.11
C ILE A 167 16.48 5.94 12.60
N VAL A 168 15.71 6.61 13.44
CA VAL A 168 16.00 6.70 14.88
C VAL A 168 15.96 5.32 15.54
N GLY A 169 14.89 4.56 15.32
CA GLY A 169 14.72 3.22 15.89
C GLY A 169 15.58 2.16 15.20
N GLY A 170 15.57 2.15 13.86
CA GLY A 170 16.26 1.12 13.07
C GLY A 170 17.76 1.29 12.96
N VAL A 171 18.30 2.49 13.21
CA VAL A 171 19.75 2.71 13.14
C VAL A 171 20.31 3.15 14.49
N PHE A 172 19.87 4.30 15.02
CA PHE A 172 20.51 4.83 16.24
C PHE A 172 20.23 3.97 17.48
N TYR A 173 18.96 3.69 17.74
CA TYR A 173 18.56 2.83 18.86
C TYR A 173 19.06 1.39 18.67
N ALA A 174 18.93 0.85 17.47
CA ALA A 174 19.39 -0.50 17.15
C ALA A 174 20.89 -0.65 17.33
N ASN A 175 21.69 0.34 16.93
CA ASN A 175 23.14 0.33 17.14
C ASN A 175 23.51 0.46 18.64
N TRP A 176 22.74 1.24 19.40
CA TRP A 176 22.94 1.38 20.83
C TRP A 176 22.67 0.06 21.56
N ILE A 177 21.57 -0.64 21.20
CA ILE A 177 21.21 -1.92 21.85
C ILE A 177 22.12 -3.07 21.39
N ASP A 178 22.54 -3.08 20.12
CA ASP A 178 23.46 -4.08 19.56
C ASP A 178 24.82 -4.11 20.30
N ARG A 179 25.27 -2.96 20.77
CA ARG A 179 26.51 -2.85 21.58
C ARG A 179 26.34 -3.41 23.00
N ARG A 180 25.10 -3.60 23.47
CA ARG A 180 24.80 -4.07 24.84
C ARG A 180 24.31 -5.51 24.87
N LEU A 181 23.73 -6.00 23.77
CA LEU A 181 23.15 -7.33 23.67
C LEU A 181 23.95 -8.16 22.66
N VAL A 182 24.58 -9.21 23.14
CA VAL A 182 25.18 -10.23 22.27
C VAL A 182 24.10 -11.28 21.98
N VAL A 183 23.45 -11.15 20.84
CA VAL A 183 22.44 -12.12 20.38
C VAL A 183 23.04 -12.94 19.25
N THR A 184 23.10 -14.25 19.43
CA THR A 184 23.44 -15.18 18.36
C THR A 184 22.15 -15.70 17.72
N PRO A 185 22.04 -15.69 16.38
CA PRO A 185 20.88 -16.27 15.72
C PRO A 185 20.80 -17.76 16.02
N LYS A 186 19.63 -18.21 16.48
CA LYS A 186 19.35 -19.66 16.56
C LYS A 186 19.03 -20.18 15.16
N ASP A 187 19.44 -21.41 14.87
CA ASP A 187 19.04 -22.08 13.65
C ASP A 187 17.51 -22.14 13.60
N ALA A 188 16.93 -21.69 12.48
CA ALA A 188 15.48 -21.76 12.30
C ALA A 188 15.09 -23.23 12.18
N LEU A 189 14.12 -23.66 12.99
CA LEU A 189 13.55 -24.99 12.93
C LEU A 189 13.09 -25.27 11.48
N GLY A 190 13.78 -26.18 10.80
CA GLY A 190 13.35 -26.72 9.50
C GLY A 190 13.89 -26.05 8.24
N VAL A 191 14.67 -24.97 8.31
CA VAL A 191 15.25 -24.35 7.11
C VAL A 191 16.77 -24.32 7.22
N SER A 192 17.44 -25.09 6.36
CA SER A 192 18.90 -25.14 6.30
C SER A 192 19.45 -23.77 5.87
N GLN A 193 20.60 -23.37 6.47
CA GLN A 193 21.35 -22.17 6.04
C GLN A 193 21.64 -22.18 4.53
N LYS A 194 21.86 -23.36 3.94
CA LYS A 194 22.10 -23.54 2.50
C LYS A 194 20.86 -23.23 1.65
N GLU A 195 19.66 -23.54 2.13
CA GLU A 195 18.40 -23.22 1.42
C GLU A 195 18.09 -21.73 1.49
N LEU A 196 18.41 -21.07 2.62
CA LEU A 196 18.28 -19.62 2.78
C LEU A 196 19.29 -18.88 1.87
N GLU A 197 20.51 -19.37 1.75
CA GLU A 197 21.52 -18.81 0.85
C GLU A 197 21.16 -19.06 -0.62
N ALA A 198 20.61 -20.21 -0.98
CA ALA A 198 20.18 -20.53 -2.33
C ALA A 198 19.01 -19.65 -2.79
N THR A 199 18.08 -19.31 -1.88
CA THR A 199 16.95 -18.42 -2.19
C THR A 199 17.40 -16.96 -2.35
N ALA A 200 18.45 -16.55 -1.62
CA ALA A 200 19.03 -15.20 -1.72
C ALA A 200 19.94 -15.00 -2.95
N LEU A 201 20.24 -16.06 -3.70
CA LEU A 201 21.28 -16.06 -4.76
C LEU A 201 20.73 -16.28 -6.17
N LYS A 202 19.50 -15.86 -6.49
CA LYS A 202 19.08 -15.82 -7.90
C LYS A 202 20.08 -14.97 -8.69
N PRO A 203 20.58 -15.43 -9.84
CA PRO A 203 21.49 -14.64 -10.65
C PRO A 203 20.80 -13.36 -11.16
N ASP A 204 21.56 -12.27 -11.30
CA ASP A 204 21.03 -10.96 -11.67
C ASP A 204 20.29 -10.92 -13.02
N HIS A 205 20.64 -11.82 -13.93
CA HIS A 205 20.00 -11.92 -15.26
C HIS A 205 18.60 -12.54 -15.21
N GLU A 206 18.26 -13.25 -14.14
CA GLU A 206 16.93 -13.81 -13.92
C GLU A 206 15.98 -12.81 -13.26
N LEU A 207 16.46 -11.65 -12.82
CA LEU A 207 15.65 -10.63 -12.19
C LEU A 207 15.15 -9.61 -13.21
N PRO A 208 13.93 -9.06 -13.03
CA PRO A 208 13.45 -7.99 -13.89
C PRO A 208 14.31 -6.73 -13.77
N GLY A 209 14.21 -5.83 -14.74
CA GLY A 209 14.85 -4.51 -14.68
C GLY A 209 14.34 -3.70 -13.48
N LEU A 210 15.18 -2.83 -12.91
CA LEU A 210 14.81 -2.03 -11.74
C LEU A 210 13.57 -1.16 -11.99
N THR A 211 13.50 -0.50 -13.14
CA THR A 211 12.34 0.31 -13.54
C THR A 211 11.07 -0.51 -13.62
N ALA A 212 11.11 -1.68 -14.27
CA ALA A 212 10.00 -2.60 -14.35
C ALA A 212 9.56 -3.11 -12.96
N SER A 213 10.50 -3.25 -12.03
CA SER A 213 10.23 -3.66 -10.63
C SER A 213 9.55 -2.55 -9.82
N LEU A 214 9.85 -1.29 -10.11
CA LEU A 214 9.32 -0.15 -9.36
C LEU A 214 7.94 0.31 -9.88
N ILE A 215 7.70 0.24 -11.19
CA ILE A 215 6.47 0.77 -11.83
C ILE A 215 5.19 0.24 -11.18
N PRO A 216 4.99 -1.06 -10.92
CA PRO A 216 3.71 -1.58 -10.45
C PRO A 216 3.19 -0.92 -9.17
N PHE A 217 4.09 -0.55 -8.25
CA PHE A 217 3.69 0.08 -6.99
C PHE A 217 3.94 1.58 -6.94
N MET A 218 4.92 2.09 -7.67
CA MET A 218 5.14 3.53 -7.76
C MET A 218 4.04 4.23 -8.56
N LEU A 219 3.49 3.56 -9.57
CA LEU A 219 2.44 4.16 -10.40
C LEU A 219 1.21 4.58 -9.58
N PRO A 220 0.58 3.74 -8.75
CA PRO A 220 -0.51 4.16 -7.88
C PRO A 220 -0.13 5.33 -6.97
N VAL A 221 1.05 5.27 -6.36
CA VAL A 221 1.55 6.33 -5.46
C VAL A 221 1.72 7.66 -6.20
N ILE A 222 2.34 7.62 -7.39
CA ILE A 222 2.57 8.83 -8.21
C ILE A 222 1.23 9.41 -8.71
N LEU A 223 0.30 8.58 -9.15
CA LEU A 223 -1.01 9.03 -9.61
C LEU A 223 -1.80 9.70 -8.47
N LEU A 224 -1.85 9.08 -7.29
CA LEU A 224 -2.56 9.62 -6.14
C LEU A 224 -1.89 10.88 -5.57
N ALA A 225 -0.58 10.85 -5.38
CA ALA A 225 0.17 12.01 -4.87
C ALA A 225 0.19 13.15 -5.89
N GLY A 226 0.41 12.83 -7.16
CA GLY A 226 0.44 13.82 -8.25
C GLY A 226 -0.88 14.56 -8.41
N THR A 227 -2.00 13.85 -8.39
CA THR A 227 -3.33 14.47 -8.44
C THR A 227 -3.61 15.30 -7.19
N SER A 228 -3.22 14.83 -6.00
CA SER A 228 -3.38 15.56 -4.74
C SER A 228 -2.59 16.88 -4.72
N ILE A 229 -1.38 16.88 -5.28
CA ILE A 229 -0.54 18.08 -5.41
C ILE A 229 -1.10 19.01 -6.49
N ALA A 230 -1.57 18.48 -7.61
CA ALA A 230 -2.02 19.28 -8.74
C ALA A 230 -3.38 19.96 -8.50
N LEU A 231 -4.30 19.30 -7.79
CA LEU A 231 -5.66 19.80 -7.53
C LEU A 231 -5.74 21.23 -6.93
N PRO A 232 -4.90 21.65 -5.96
CA PRO A 232 -4.92 23.01 -5.43
C PRO A 232 -4.58 24.09 -6.47
N TYR A 233 -3.71 23.76 -7.44
CA TYR A 233 -3.23 24.71 -8.45
C TYR A 233 -4.16 24.86 -9.64
N ILE A 234 -5.24 24.06 -9.71
CA ILE A 234 -6.23 24.17 -10.75
C ILE A 234 -7.11 25.39 -10.46
N PRO A 235 -7.34 26.29 -11.43
CA PRO A 235 -8.23 27.44 -11.28
C PRO A 235 -9.60 27.03 -10.77
N LYS A 236 -10.18 27.82 -9.86
CA LYS A 236 -11.51 27.53 -9.27
C LYS A 236 -12.60 27.39 -10.34
N GLU A 237 -12.48 28.14 -11.43
CA GLU A 237 -13.35 28.09 -12.60
C GLU A 237 -13.39 26.71 -13.29
N TRP A 238 -12.29 25.95 -13.20
CA TRP A 238 -12.21 24.60 -13.74
C TRP A 238 -12.81 23.55 -12.79
N LYS A 239 -12.91 23.87 -11.50
CA LYS A 239 -13.51 23.00 -10.47
C LYS A 239 -15.04 23.05 -10.48
N ALA A 240 -15.60 24.15 -10.97
CA ALA A 240 -17.03 24.25 -11.26
C ALA A 240 -17.30 23.42 -12.52
N ALA A 241 -17.53 22.10 -12.35
CA ALA A 241 -18.03 21.29 -13.44
C ALA A 241 -19.36 21.91 -13.91
N PRO A 242 -19.63 21.98 -15.24
CA PRO A 242 -20.96 22.28 -15.71
C PRO A 242 -21.88 21.27 -15.01
N ALA A 243 -22.95 21.78 -14.38
CA ALA A 243 -23.96 20.95 -13.76
C ALA A 243 -24.34 19.86 -14.77
N GLN A 244 -24.16 18.59 -14.39
CA GLN A 244 -24.68 17.51 -15.22
C GLN A 244 -26.15 17.85 -15.43
N PRO A 245 -26.66 17.84 -16.68
CA PRO A 245 -28.09 17.94 -16.86
C PRO A 245 -28.69 16.82 -15.98
N ALA A 246 -29.43 17.24 -14.95
CA ALA A 246 -30.11 16.28 -14.09
C ALA A 246 -30.84 15.36 -15.04
N VAL A 247 -30.66 14.05 -14.86
CA VAL A 247 -31.54 13.06 -15.50
C VAL A 247 -32.90 13.39 -14.95
N GLN A 248 -33.64 14.22 -15.70
CA GLN A 248 -34.94 14.67 -15.31
C GLN A 248 -35.84 13.44 -15.27
N SER A 249 -36.25 13.07 -14.08
CA SER A 249 -37.43 12.23 -13.91
C SER A 249 -38.57 12.89 -14.67
N PRO A 250 -39.39 12.16 -15.43
CA PRO A 250 -40.42 12.74 -16.30
C PRO A 250 -41.48 13.61 -15.61
N ALA A 251 -41.42 13.78 -14.30
CA ALA A 251 -42.39 14.49 -13.48
C ALA A 251 -42.08 15.99 -13.20
N ALA A 252 -40.96 16.54 -13.71
CA ALA A 252 -40.55 17.92 -13.38
C ALA A 252 -40.36 18.81 -14.62
N ALA A 253 -41.17 18.67 -15.64
CA ALA A 253 -41.03 19.36 -16.95
C ALA A 253 -41.66 20.76 -17.04
N ASP A 254 -42.18 21.34 -15.95
CA ASP A 254 -43.09 22.51 -16.07
C ASP A 254 -42.58 23.82 -15.46
N SER A 255 -41.29 23.99 -15.20
CA SER A 255 -40.76 25.28 -14.71
C SER A 255 -39.31 25.61 -15.14
N ALA A 256 -38.99 25.42 -16.41
CA ALA A 256 -37.71 25.88 -16.95
C ALA A 256 -37.86 27.24 -17.60
N THR A 257 -37.30 28.30 -17.01
CA THR A 257 -37.11 29.60 -17.66
C THR A 257 -36.09 29.46 -18.79
N PRO A 258 -36.41 29.91 -20.02
CA PRO A 258 -35.57 29.75 -21.20
C PRO A 258 -34.68 30.98 -21.43
N ASP A 259 -33.71 31.29 -20.56
CA ASP A 259 -32.83 32.42 -20.86
C ASP A 259 -31.45 32.30 -20.21
N ALA A 260 -30.68 31.33 -20.64
CA ALA A 260 -29.19 31.40 -20.58
C ALA A 260 -28.66 30.50 -21.69
N ALA A 261 -28.13 31.12 -22.76
CA ALA A 261 -27.38 30.40 -23.77
C ALA A 261 -26.23 29.64 -23.05
N PRO A 262 -26.02 28.32 -23.29
CA PRO A 262 -24.97 27.60 -22.65
C PRO A 262 -23.63 28.22 -23.03
N GLU A 263 -22.85 28.66 -22.04
CA GLU A 263 -21.48 29.11 -22.27
C GLU A 263 -20.69 28.04 -23.04
N PRO A 264 -19.83 28.44 -23.99
CA PRO A 264 -19.05 27.50 -24.78
C PRO A 264 -18.21 26.63 -23.84
N VAL A 265 -18.56 25.36 -23.74
CA VAL A 265 -17.86 24.38 -22.90
C VAL A 265 -16.48 24.17 -23.47
N ASP A 266 -15.45 24.62 -22.76
CA ASP A 266 -14.06 24.33 -23.13
C ASP A 266 -13.76 22.83 -22.90
N TYR A 267 -13.93 22.07 -23.97
CA TYR A 267 -13.74 20.60 -23.95
C TYR A 267 -12.38 20.18 -23.43
N LYS A 268 -11.32 20.97 -23.63
CA LYS A 268 -9.98 20.67 -23.08
C LYS A 268 -10.01 20.72 -21.56
N LYS A 269 -10.68 21.70 -20.95
CA LYS A 269 -10.81 21.82 -19.48
C LYS A 269 -11.58 20.62 -18.92
N VAL A 270 -12.71 20.29 -19.55
CA VAL A 270 -13.55 19.17 -19.10
C VAL A 270 -12.83 17.84 -19.20
N VAL A 271 -12.13 17.59 -20.30
CA VAL A 271 -11.36 16.35 -20.51
C VAL A 271 -10.20 16.26 -19.50
N THR A 272 -9.46 17.35 -19.28
CA THR A 272 -8.35 17.37 -18.31
C THR A 272 -8.86 17.10 -16.90
N MET A 273 -9.96 17.71 -16.47
CA MET A 273 -10.54 17.48 -15.15
C MET A 273 -11.08 16.05 -14.99
N LYS A 274 -11.74 15.52 -16.01
CA LYS A 274 -12.20 14.12 -16.00
C LYS A 274 -11.03 13.15 -15.95
N ALA A 275 -9.98 13.39 -16.73
CA ALA A 275 -8.77 12.57 -16.69
C ALA A 275 -8.09 12.63 -15.32
N MET A 276 -7.94 13.81 -14.73
CA MET A 276 -7.36 13.96 -13.40
C MET A 276 -8.18 13.26 -12.31
N LYS A 277 -9.51 13.38 -12.34
CA LYS A 277 -10.40 12.65 -11.42
C LYS A 277 -10.28 11.14 -11.63
N LEU A 278 -10.21 10.69 -12.87
CA LEU A 278 -10.10 9.28 -13.20
C LEU A 278 -8.76 8.68 -12.73
N PHE A 279 -7.63 9.31 -13.08
CA PHE A 279 -6.30 8.83 -12.68
C PHE A 279 -5.99 9.09 -11.21
N GLY A 280 -6.69 10.01 -10.55
CA GLY A 280 -6.64 10.24 -9.11
C GLY A 280 -7.57 9.32 -8.30
N ASP A 281 -8.41 8.52 -8.98
CA ASP A 281 -9.22 7.53 -8.29
C ASP A 281 -8.34 6.40 -7.72
N LYS A 282 -8.52 6.12 -6.43
CA LYS A 282 -7.70 5.14 -5.70
C LYS A 282 -7.84 3.73 -6.27
N ASN A 283 -9.07 3.32 -6.58
CA ASN A 283 -9.34 1.97 -7.08
C ASN A 283 -8.74 1.77 -8.47
N LEU A 284 -8.90 2.75 -9.36
CA LEU A 284 -8.33 2.69 -10.70
C LEU A 284 -6.80 2.70 -10.67
N SER A 285 -6.20 3.56 -9.85
CA SER A 285 -4.74 3.66 -9.72
C SER A 285 -4.12 2.32 -9.26
N PHE A 286 -4.70 1.69 -8.23
CA PHE A 286 -4.24 0.39 -7.76
C PHE A 286 -4.58 -0.76 -8.73
N PHE A 287 -5.70 -0.69 -9.42
CA PHE A 287 -6.06 -1.65 -10.46
C PHE A 287 -5.03 -1.64 -11.60
N LEU A 288 -4.63 -0.45 -12.08
CA LEU A 288 -3.59 -0.32 -13.09
C LEU A 288 -2.23 -0.86 -12.59
N GLY A 289 -1.87 -0.55 -11.33
CA GLY A 289 -0.69 -1.12 -10.69
C GLY A 289 -0.71 -2.64 -10.63
N ALA A 290 -1.86 -3.23 -10.26
CA ALA A 290 -2.04 -4.68 -10.20
C ALA A 290 -1.94 -5.33 -11.59
N LEU A 291 -2.54 -4.73 -12.63
CA LEU A 291 -2.42 -5.22 -14.00
C LEU A 291 -0.96 -5.24 -14.47
N ILE A 292 -0.20 -4.19 -14.20
CA ILE A 292 1.23 -4.12 -14.56
C ILE A 292 2.03 -5.15 -13.75
N ALA A 293 1.72 -5.34 -12.47
CA ALA A 293 2.37 -6.36 -11.64
C ALA A 293 2.11 -7.78 -12.15
N ILE A 294 0.88 -8.09 -12.52
CA ILE A 294 0.50 -9.39 -13.12
C ILE A 294 1.21 -9.57 -14.47
N TRP A 295 1.20 -8.55 -15.32
CA TRP A 295 1.91 -8.61 -16.60
C TRP A 295 3.41 -8.87 -16.40
N LEU A 296 4.06 -8.17 -15.44
CA LEU A 296 5.47 -8.39 -15.11
C LEU A 296 5.72 -9.83 -14.66
N LEU A 297 4.86 -10.38 -13.80
CA LEU A 297 4.95 -11.74 -13.29
C LEU A 297 4.84 -12.75 -14.45
N ILE A 298 3.83 -12.61 -15.32
CA ILE A 298 3.61 -13.48 -16.48
C ILE A 298 4.82 -13.43 -17.43
N HIS A 299 5.29 -12.22 -17.75
CA HIS A 299 6.42 -12.03 -18.66
C HIS A 299 7.73 -12.60 -18.11
N GLN A 300 7.99 -12.39 -16.80
CA GLN A 300 9.22 -12.84 -16.14
C GLN A 300 9.28 -14.37 -15.99
N LYS A 301 8.16 -15.00 -15.62
CA LYS A 301 8.09 -16.44 -15.39
C LYS A 301 7.53 -17.23 -16.58
N LYS A 302 7.10 -16.56 -17.66
CA LYS A 302 6.47 -17.18 -18.84
C LYS A 302 5.28 -18.07 -18.47
N LEU A 303 4.43 -17.60 -17.56
CA LEU A 303 3.29 -18.34 -17.03
C LEU A 303 2.14 -18.39 -18.05
N ASN A 304 1.40 -19.49 -18.04
CA ASN A 304 0.11 -19.57 -18.69
C ASN A 304 -1.01 -19.03 -17.76
N TYR A 305 -2.24 -18.92 -18.28
CA TYR A 305 -3.38 -18.40 -17.53
C TYR A 305 -3.65 -19.18 -16.23
N GLN A 306 -3.67 -20.52 -16.31
CA GLN A 306 -3.97 -21.37 -15.16
C GLN A 306 -2.92 -21.22 -14.05
N GLN A 307 -1.64 -21.28 -14.41
CA GLN A 307 -0.53 -21.07 -13.47
C GLN A 307 -0.58 -19.68 -12.82
N THR A 308 -0.98 -18.65 -13.60
CA THR A 308 -1.14 -17.30 -13.05
C THR A 308 -2.26 -17.26 -12.02
N MET A 309 -3.40 -17.89 -12.29
CA MET A 309 -4.50 -17.96 -11.33
C MET A 309 -4.12 -18.69 -10.05
N GLU A 310 -3.45 -19.84 -10.15
CA GLU A 310 -2.96 -20.61 -9.00
C GLU A 310 -2.00 -19.81 -8.11
N LEU A 311 -1.17 -18.95 -8.70
CA LEU A 311 -0.27 -18.06 -7.96
C LEU A 311 -0.98 -16.86 -7.32
N LEU A 312 -2.05 -16.34 -7.94
CA LEU A 312 -2.77 -15.17 -7.46
C LEU A 312 -3.85 -15.53 -6.44
N GLU A 313 -4.40 -16.72 -6.47
CA GLU A 313 -5.48 -17.17 -5.56
C GLU A 313 -5.12 -16.94 -4.07
N PRO A 314 -3.93 -17.34 -3.56
CA PRO A 314 -3.55 -17.08 -2.18
C PRO A 314 -3.45 -15.59 -1.84
N ALA A 315 -3.04 -14.76 -2.81
CA ALA A 315 -2.95 -13.31 -2.61
C ALA A 315 -4.34 -12.67 -2.52
N ILE A 316 -5.25 -13.09 -3.40
CA ILE A 316 -6.65 -12.62 -3.38
C ILE A 316 -7.32 -13.05 -2.07
N ALA A 317 -7.17 -14.31 -1.66
CA ALA A 317 -7.71 -14.81 -0.40
C ALA A 317 -7.15 -14.06 0.81
N SER A 318 -5.84 -13.85 0.86
CA SER A 318 -5.17 -13.06 1.91
C SER A 318 -5.66 -11.61 1.93
N GLY A 319 -5.70 -10.93 0.79
CA GLY A 319 -6.18 -9.57 0.66
C GLY A 319 -7.65 -9.43 1.07
N ALA A 320 -8.51 -10.35 0.65
CA ALA A 320 -9.92 -10.40 1.04
C ALA A 320 -10.09 -10.63 2.55
N MET A 321 -9.30 -11.53 3.14
CA MET A 321 -9.33 -11.79 4.58
C MET A 321 -8.91 -10.55 5.38
N ILE A 322 -7.85 -9.86 4.94
CA ILE A 322 -7.39 -8.61 5.58
C ILE A 322 -8.46 -7.53 5.45
N ALA A 323 -9.06 -7.38 4.26
CA ALA A 323 -10.15 -6.43 4.04
C ALA A 323 -11.34 -6.74 4.97
N PHE A 324 -11.73 -8.00 5.08
CA PHE A 324 -12.82 -8.43 5.97
C PHE A 324 -12.52 -8.11 7.44
N ILE A 325 -11.34 -8.46 7.93
CA ILE A 325 -10.93 -8.21 9.33
C ILE A 325 -10.88 -6.70 9.60
N THR A 326 -10.30 -5.93 8.68
CA THR A 326 -10.16 -4.47 8.80
C THR A 326 -11.51 -3.77 8.83
N CYS A 327 -12.45 -4.19 7.98
CA CYS A 327 -13.79 -3.60 7.94
C CYS A 327 -14.69 -4.06 9.09
N ALA A 328 -14.36 -5.16 9.76
CA ALA A 328 -15.11 -5.67 10.92
C ALA A 328 -14.66 -5.05 12.26
N GLY A 329 -13.53 -4.36 12.30
CA GLY A 329 -12.97 -3.66 13.47
C GLY A 329 -13.24 -2.19 13.45
#